data_22551f0472eae1f65c156c2efb1abd10
#
_entry.id   22551f0472eae1f65c156c2efb1abd10
#
_cell.length_a   1.000
_cell.length_b   1.000
_cell.length_c   1.000
_cell.angle_alpha   90.00
_cell.angle_beta   90.00
_cell.angle_gamma   90.00
#
_symmetry.space_group_name_H-M   'P 1'
#
loop_
_entity.id
_entity.type
_entity.pdbx_description
1 polymer ?
#
loop_
_entity_poly.entity_id
_entity_poly.type
_entity_poly.pdbx_seq_one_letter_code
_entity_poly.pdbx_strand_id
1 'polypeptide(L)'
;MPAPLACPVATMPQPSSFRVAIIGGGPAGLMAAEVLGQAGVNVDLYDAMPSVGRKFLLAGVGGMNITHAEDYAAFVSRYGERAGDLRPLLDAFTPDALREWIHGLGIDTFVGSSGRVFPSDMKAAPLLRAWLKRLRERGVQLHTRQRWLGWDEHGALRIAGPQGESRVEADATLLALGGGSWARLGSDGAWVPLLQNRGIAIAPLQPANCGFEVAGWSEHLREKFAGAPLKTVSLALPGEAPRKGEFVLTATGIEGSLVYALSAPIRNTINRDGVATVLLDLLPDRTLTQIASALARPRGSQSMAKHLHRQLKLDGVKAALLRELTDTTTFQAPQALAAAIKALPIRLVRPRPLDEAISSAGGVPFEELDEDLMLRRLPGVFCAGEMLDWEAPTGGYLLTACFASGRAAADGMLRWLRANVPANAPR
;
A
#
# COMPACT_ATOMS: atom_id res chain seq x y z
N MET A 1 29.30 26.60 -50.88
CA MET A 1 29.04 26.28 -49.43
C MET A 1 27.55 26.22 -49.24
N PRO A 2 26.92 25.10 -48.88
CA PRO A 2 25.49 25.06 -48.57
C PRO A 2 25.25 25.66 -47.18
N ALA A 3 24.16 26.42 -47.03
CA ALA A 3 23.71 27.04 -45.79
C ALA A 3 23.32 25.98 -44.76
N PRO A 4 23.50 26.23 -43.46
CA PRO A 4 23.11 25.29 -42.43
C PRO A 4 21.58 25.16 -42.36
N LEU A 5 21.09 23.92 -42.37
CA LEU A 5 19.71 23.56 -42.10
C LEU A 5 19.35 23.99 -40.67
N ALA A 6 18.42 24.92 -40.52
CA ALA A 6 17.86 25.29 -39.24
C ALA A 6 17.10 24.10 -38.66
N CYS A 7 17.51 23.64 -37.46
CA CYS A 7 16.72 22.71 -36.67
C CYS A 7 15.32 23.30 -36.42
N PRO A 8 14.24 22.52 -36.60
CA PRO A 8 12.91 22.99 -36.25
C PRO A 8 12.86 23.24 -34.75
N VAL A 9 12.63 24.47 -34.33
CA VAL A 9 12.29 24.86 -32.98
C VAL A 9 11.02 24.10 -32.65
N ALA A 10 11.09 23.17 -31.68
CA ALA A 10 9.91 22.48 -31.18
C ALA A 10 8.91 23.54 -30.70
N THR A 11 7.82 23.71 -31.41
CA THR A 11 6.72 24.59 -31.03
C THR A 11 6.16 24.10 -29.70
N MET A 12 6.29 24.93 -28.66
CA MET A 12 5.62 24.68 -27.37
C MET A 12 4.11 24.49 -27.68
N PRO A 13 3.48 23.43 -27.17
CA PRO A 13 2.06 23.25 -27.35
C PRO A 13 1.32 24.48 -26.82
N GLN A 14 0.39 25.02 -27.59
CA GLN A 14 -0.49 26.09 -27.13
C GLN A 14 -1.23 25.60 -25.88
N PRO A 15 -1.34 26.39 -24.80
CA PRO A 15 -2.06 25.99 -23.61
C PRO A 15 -3.47 25.56 -24.01
N SER A 16 -3.87 24.35 -23.62
CA SER A 16 -5.22 23.85 -23.89
C SER A 16 -6.23 24.73 -23.12
N SER A 17 -7.40 24.96 -23.70
CA SER A 17 -8.49 25.63 -22.97
C SER A 17 -9.07 24.79 -21.82
N PHE A 18 -8.71 23.50 -21.76
CA PHE A 18 -9.25 22.56 -20.76
C PHE A 18 -8.72 22.85 -19.35
N ARG A 19 -9.63 22.78 -18.39
CA ARG A 19 -9.33 22.88 -16.94
C ARG A 19 -9.67 21.57 -16.26
N VAL A 20 -8.71 21.01 -15.56
CA VAL A 20 -8.85 19.75 -14.82
C VAL A 20 -8.63 20.00 -13.34
N ALA A 21 -9.54 19.50 -12.51
CA ALA A 21 -9.35 19.44 -11.07
C ALA A 21 -8.89 18.05 -10.64
N ILE A 22 -7.80 17.97 -9.88
CA ILE A 22 -7.33 16.75 -9.23
C ILE A 22 -7.54 16.90 -7.74
N ILE A 23 -8.23 15.95 -7.11
CA ILE A 23 -8.49 15.94 -5.69
C ILE A 23 -7.64 14.85 -5.01
N GLY A 24 -6.63 15.29 -4.25
CA GLY A 24 -5.66 14.44 -3.58
C GLY A 24 -4.26 14.49 -4.20
N GLY A 25 -3.31 15.02 -3.45
CA GLY A 25 -1.89 15.17 -3.81
C GLY A 25 -1.03 13.97 -3.38
N GLY A 26 -1.59 12.75 -3.44
CA GLY A 26 -0.86 11.49 -3.29
C GLY A 26 -0.17 11.05 -4.58
N PRO A 27 0.50 9.86 -4.59
CA PRO A 27 1.22 9.35 -5.76
C PRO A 27 0.38 9.30 -7.04
N ALA A 28 -0.88 8.85 -6.95
CA ALA A 28 -1.79 8.77 -8.10
C ALA A 28 -2.15 10.15 -8.65
N GLY A 29 -2.56 11.09 -7.78
CA GLY A 29 -2.91 12.45 -8.22
C GLY A 29 -1.72 13.23 -8.79
N LEU A 30 -0.53 13.10 -8.17
CA LEU A 30 0.68 13.73 -8.68
C LEU A 30 1.12 13.13 -10.03
N MET A 31 0.95 11.81 -10.24
CA MET A 31 1.26 11.17 -11.52
C MET A 31 0.28 11.60 -12.62
N ALA A 32 -1.00 11.72 -12.29
CA ALA A 32 -1.98 12.26 -13.23
C ALA A 32 -1.68 13.71 -13.60
N ALA A 33 -1.31 14.55 -12.62
CA ALA A 33 -0.86 15.92 -12.87
C ALA A 33 0.38 15.99 -13.77
N GLU A 34 1.28 15.02 -13.65
CA GLU A 34 2.47 14.87 -14.51
C GLU A 34 2.08 14.68 -15.98
N VAL A 35 1.16 13.74 -16.26
CA VAL A 35 0.70 13.40 -17.61
C VAL A 35 -0.09 14.57 -18.21
N LEU A 36 -1.06 15.12 -17.49
CA LEU A 36 -1.91 16.22 -17.93
C LEU A 36 -1.11 17.50 -18.17
N GLY A 37 -0.20 17.85 -17.25
CA GLY A 37 0.68 19.02 -17.41
C GLY A 37 1.63 18.86 -18.62
N GLN A 38 2.12 17.64 -18.87
CA GLN A 38 2.93 17.35 -20.07
C GLN A 38 2.13 17.54 -21.37
N ALA A 39 0.82 17.27 -21.34
CA ALA A 39 -0.08 17.48 -22.46
C ALA A 39 -0.56 18.95 -22.60
N GLY A 40 -0.08 19.86 -21.73
CA GLY A 40 -0.43 21.29 -21.77
C GLY A 40 -1.83 21.62 -21.24
N VAL A 41 -2.45 20.72 -20.45
CA VAL A 41 -3.74 20.94 -19.80
C VAL A 41 -3.55 21.83 -18.56
N ASN A 42 -4.49 22.75 -18.30
CA ASN A 42 -4.50 23.53 -17.06
C ASN A 42 -4.95 22.64 -15.90
N VAL A 43 -4.03 22.36 -14.98
CA VAL A 43 -4.26 21.45 -13.86
C VAL A 43 -4.23 22.20 -12.53
N ASP A 44 -5.36 22.13 -11.82
CA ASP A 44 -5.51 22.56 -10.43
C ASP A 44 -5.57 21.33 -9.52
N LEU A 45 -4.54 21.09 -8.69
CA LEU A 45 -4.50 19.98 -7.75
C LEU A 45 -4.78 20.47 -6.33
N TYR A 46 -5.82 19.92 -5.72
CA TYR A 46 -6.30 20.26 -4.37
C TYR A 46 -5.94 19.17 -3.37
N ASP A 47 -5.35 19.54 -2.24
CA ASP A 47 -5.02 18.62 -1.15
C ASP A 47 -5.45 19.22 0.20
N ALA A 48 -6.13 18.42 1.01
CA ALA A 48 -6.61 18.83 2.33
C ALA A 48 -5.47 19.13 3.32
N MET A 49 -4.29 18.58 3.08
CA MET A 49 -3.14 18.68 3.98
C MET A 49 -2.30 19.93 3.69
N PRO A 50 -1.44 20.37 4.63
CA PRO A 50 -0.54 21.51 4.43
C PRO A 50 0.53 21.30 3.36
N SER A 51 0.75 20.06 2.94
CA SER A 51 1.67 19.70 1.85
C SER A 51 1.20 18.43 1.18
N VAL A 52 1.45 18.28 -0.10
CA VAL A 52 1.18 17.07 -0.87
C VAL A 52 2.18 15.95 -0.53
N GLY A 53 1.86 14.70 -0.85
CA GLY A 53 2.76 13.55 -0.73
C GLY A 53 3.07 13.11 0.70
N ARG A 54 2.25 13.42 1.69
CA ARG A 54 2.58 13.15 3.11
C ARG A 54 2.70 11.66 3.42
N LYS A 55 1.74 10.83 2.97
CA LYS A 55 1.80 9.36 3.14
C LYS A 55 2.98 8.78 2.33
N PHE A 56 3.27 9.33 1.15
CA PHE A 56 4.44 8.97 0.35
C PHE A 56 5.77 9.24 1.09
N LEU A 57 5.90 10.37 1.78
CA LEU A 57 7.08 10.69 2.60
C LEU A 57 7.24 9.73 3.78
N LEU A 58 6.13 9.28 4.39
CA LEU A 58 6.16 8.32 5.48
C LEU A 58 6.64 6.93 5.02
N ALA A 59 6.30 6.51 3.80
CA ALA A 59 6.76 5.27 3.22
C ALA A 59 8.30 5.18 3.11
N GLY A 60 8.99 6.31 3.20
CA GLY A 60 10.45 6.39 3.20
C GLY A 60 11.12 6.20 4.57
N VAL A 61 10.36 6.01 5.65
CA VAL A 61 10.94 5.71 6.98
C VAL A 61 11.51 4.29 6.97
N GLY A 62 12.83 4.17 7.12
CA GLY A 62 13.54 2.88 6.99
C GLY A 62 13.98 2.50 5.57
N GLY A 63 13.71 3.36 4.58
CA GLY A 63 14.08 3.19 3.18
C GLY A 63 12.87 3.20 2.25
N MET A 64 12.89 4.11 1.29
CA MET A 64 11.83 4.30 0.29
C MET A 64 11.81 3.14 -0.70
N ASN A 65 10.99 2.13 -0.45
CA ASN A 65 10.77 1.05 -1.41
C ASN A 65 9.73 1.49 -2.46
N ILE A 66 10.18 1.71 -3.70
CA ILE A 66 9.36 2.30 -4.77
C ILE A 66 8.62 1.23 -5.57
N THR A 67 9.33 0.16 -5.94
CA THR A 67 8.80 -0.96 -6.73
C THR A 67 9.59 -2.25 -6.41
N HIS A 68 9.36 -3.31 -7.16
CA HIS A 68 10.04 -4.60 -6.99
C HIS A 68 10.57 -5.12 -8.35
N ALA A 69 11.74 -5.76 -8.33
CA ALA A 69 12.42 -6.28 -9.53
C ALA A 69 12.23 -7.79 -9.71
N GLU A 70 11.16 -8.39 -9.15
CA GLU A 70 10.84 -9.80 -9.41
C GLU A 70 10.26 -9.97 -10.80
N ASP A 71 10.14 -11.23 -11.24
CA ASP A 71 9.45 -11.57 -12.48
C ASP A 71 8.08 -10.88 -12.59
N TYR A 72 7.77 -10.34 -13.78
CA TYR A 72 6.59 -9.50 -13.96
C TYR A 72 5.27 -10.26 -13.73
N ALA A 73 5.18 -11.54 -14.10
CA ALA A 73 3.97 -12.32 -13.83
C ALA A 73 3.78 -12.54 -12.32
N ALA A 74 4.88 -12.80 -11.60
CA ALA A 74 4.86 -12.85 -10.13
C ALA A 74 4.48 -11.50 -9.53
N PHE A 75 5.01 -10.39 -10.05
CA PHE A 75 4.66 -9.02 -9.62
C PHE A 75 3.16 -8.77 -9.74
N VAL A 76 2.56 -9.04 -10.90
CA VAL A 76 1.11 -8.85 -11.14
C VAL A 76 0.29 -9.73 -10.21
N SER A 77 0.72 -10.96 -9.93
CA SER A 77 0.00 -11.88 -9.03
C SER A 77 -0.12 -11.36 -7.58
N ARG A 78 0.70 -10.37 -7.18
CA ARG A 78 0.65 -9.77 -5.83
C ARG A 78 -0.63 -8.99 -5.54
N TYR A 79 -1.38 -8.62 -6.57
CA TYR A 79 -2.66 -7.91 -6.44
C TYR A 79 -3.86 -8.86 -6.25
N GLY A 80 -3.61 -10.17 -6.11
CA GLY A 80 -4.61 -11.17 -5.75
C GLY A 80 -5.79 -11.20 -6.71
N GLU A 81 -7.00 -11.10 -6.17
CA GLU A 81 -8.25 -11.16 -6.95
C GLU A 81 -8.37 -10.03 -7.99
N ARG A 82 -7.75 -8.88 -7.73
CA ARG A 82 -7.77 -7.70 -8.62
C ARG A 82 -6.59 -7.62 -9.58
N ALA A 83 -5.78 -8.68 -9.67
CA ALA A 83 -4.65 -8.75 -10.59
C ALA A 83 -5.08 -8.57 -12.06
N GLY A 84 -6.26 -9.10 -12.43
CA GLY A 84 -6.83 -8.96 -13.78
C GLY A 84 -7.18 -7.52 -14.12
N ASP A 85 -7.77 -6.78 -13.19
CA ASP A 85 -8.19 -5.38 -13.36
C ASP A 85 -6.98 -4.44 -13.42
N LEU A 86 -5.96 -4.71 -12.60
CA LEU A 86 -4.74 -3.90 -12.54
C LEU A 86 -3.74 -4.18 -13.66
N ARG A 87 -3.78 -5.38 -14.26
CA ARG A 87 -2.82 -5.78 -15.29
C ARG A 87 -2.73 -4.81 -16.47
N PRO A 88 -3.81 -4.35 -17.10
CA PRO A 88 -3.73 -3.38 -18.21
C PRO A 88 -3.04 -2.07 -17.79
N LEU A 89 -3.27 -1.61 -16.56
CA LEU A 89 -2.65 -0.39 -16.02
C LEU A 89 -1.14 -0.59 -15.81
N LEU A 90 -0.74 -1.76 -15.29
CA LEU A 90 0.64 -2.13 -15.05
C LEU A 90 1.39 -2.44 -16.35
N ASP A 91 0.72 -3.02 -17.36
CA ASP A 91 1.30 -3.25 -18.69
C ASP A 91 1.64 -1.92 -19.38
N ALA A 92 0.82 -0.87 -19.15
CA ALA A 92 1.07 0.48 -19.67
C ALA A 92 2.14 1.25 -18.88
N PHE A 93 2.41 0.89 -17.62
CA PHE A 93 3.42 1.52 -16.77
C PHE A 93 4.06 0.49 -15.82
N THR A 94 4.99 -0.27 -16.36
CA THR A 94 5.68 -1.38 -15.67
C THR A 94 6.61 -0.89 -14.55
N PRO A 95 7.07 -1.79 -13.65
CA PRO A 95 8.11 -1.48 -12.68
C PRO A 95 9.38 -0.88 -13.28
N ASP A 96 9.79 -1.32 -14.48
CA ASP A 96 10.95 -0.77 -15.18
C ASP A 96 10.66 0.62 -15.74
N ALA A 97 9.50 0.85 -16.35
CA ALA A 97 9.07 2.17 -16.80
C ALA A 97 8.99 3.17 -15.63
N LEU A 98 8.56 2.73 -14.45
CA LEU A 98 8.59 3.54 -13.23
C LEU A 98 10.03 3.92 -12.84
N ARG A 99 10.98 2.99 -12.93
CA ARG A 99 12.40 3.28 -12.66
C ARG A 99 12.98 4.29 -13.65
N GLU A 100 12.70 4.11 -14.94
CA GLU A 100 13.09 5.05 -15.99
C GLU A 100 12.53 6.46 -15.75
N TRP A 101 11.26 6.54 -15.35
CA TRP A 101 10.64 7.81 -14.99
C TRP A 101 11.34 8.50 -13.81
N ILE A 102 11.76 7.74 -12.77
CA ILE A 102 12.52 8.24 -11.63
C ILE A 102 13.91 8.72 -12.07
N HIS A 103 14.60 7.96 -12.94
CA HIS A 103 15.88 8.37 -13.52
C HIS A 103 15.73 9.68 -14.31
N GLY A 104 14.61 9.86 -15.03
CA GLY A 104 14.26 11.12 -15.69
C GLY A 104 14.04 12.31 -14.75
N LEU A 105 13.89 12.08 -13.44
CA LEU A 105 13.91 13.11 -12.39
C LEU A 105 15.31 13.40 -11.83
N GLY A 106 16.35 12.72 -12.34
CA GLY A 106 17.73 12.84 -11.85
C GLY A 106 17.98 12.05 -10.56
N ILE A 107 17.16 11.03 -10.27
CA ILE A 107 17.29 10.16 -9.09
C ILE A 107 17.64 8.74 -9.55
N ASP A 108 18.81 8.24 -9.18
CA ASP A 108 19.18 6.86 -9.47
C ASP A 108 18.49 5.88 -8.54
N THR A 109 18.35 4.62 -8.99
CA THR A 109 17.75 3.54 -8.22
C THR A 109 18.64 2.31 -8.18
N PHE A 110 18.55 1.52 -7.11
CA PHE A 110 19.21 0.21 -6.99
C PHE A 110 18.23 -0.87 -6.52
N VAL A 111 18.59 -2.12 -6.82
CA VAL A 111 17.85 -3.30 -6.38
C VAL A 111 18.52 -3.86 -5.13
N GLY A 112 17.79 -3.95 -4.03
CA GLY A 112 18.23 -4.59 -2.80
C GLY A 112 18.24 -6.12 -2.91
N SER A 113 18.87 -6.81 -1.97
CA SER A 113 18.99 -8.28 -1.94
C SER A 113 17.64 -9.03 -1.90
N SER A 114 16.56 -8.36 -1.48
CA SER A 114 15.19 -8.90 -1.45
C SER A 114 14.40 -8.64 -2.74
N GLY A 115 15.02 -8.08 -3.80
CA GLY A 115 14.32 -7.65 -5.01
C GLY A 115 13.62 -6.31 -4.92
N ARG A 116 13.56 -5.68 -3.75
CA ARG A 116 12.99 -4.33 -3.56
C ARG A 116 13.85 -3.27 -4.23
N VAL A 117 13.22 -2.31 -4.88
CA VAL A 117 13.90 -1.20 -5.56
C VAL A 117 13.80 0.07 -4.70
N PHE A 118 14.93 0.76 -4.54
CA PHE A 118 15.08 1.95 -3.73
C PHE A 118 15.75 3.08 -4.52
N PRO A 119 15.48 4.37 -4.20
CA PRO A 119 16.37 5.45 -4.62
C PRO A 119 17.75 5.25 -4.00
N SER A 120 18.81 5.72 -4.66
CA SER A 120 20.20 5.53 -4.21
C SER A 120 20.47 6.10 -2.81
N ASP A 121 19.76 7.15 -2.42
CA ASP A 121 19.84 7.77 -1.08
C ASP A 121 18.82 7.19 -0.07
N MET A 122 18.04 6.18 -0.45
CA MET A 122 17.01 5.53 0.37
C MET A 122 15.86 6.46 0.83
N LYS A 123 15.76 7.69 0.34
CA LYS A 123 14.85 8.73 0.85
C LYS A 123 13.76 9.12 -0.14
N ALA A 124 12.54 9.32 0.36
CA ALA A 124 11.41 9.81 -0.44
C ALA A 124 11.49 11.32 -0.74
N ALA A 125 12.06 12.12 0.16
CA ALA A 125 11.99 13.57 0.09
C ALA A 125 12.74 14.18 -1.12
N PRO A 126 13.95 13.74 -1.52
CA PRO A 126 14.60 14.23 -2.73
C PRO A 126 13.79 13.94 -4.00
N LEU A 127 13.25 12.72 -4.13
CA LEU A 127 12.39 12.32 -5.23
C LEU A 127 11.14 13.21 -5.32
N LEU A 128 10.42 13.39 -4.20
CA LEU A 128 9.24 14.25 -4.18
C LEU A 128 9.57 15.69 -4.54
N ARG A 129 10.69 16.26 -4.06
CA ARG A 129 11.11 17.63 -4.40
C ARG A 129 11.41 17.80 -5.88
N ALA A 130 12.14 16.87 -6.49
CA ALA A 130 12.43 16.87 -7.92
C ALA A 130 11.14 16.80 -8.75
N TRP A 131 10.22 15.93 -8.33
CA TRP A 131 8.93 15.78 -8.96
C TRP A 131 8.06 17.04 -8.88
N LEU A 132 7.90 17.62 -7.68
CA LEU A 132 7.12 18.85 -7.49
C LEU A 132 7.72 20.05 -8.23
N LYS A 133 9.05 20.13 -8.38
CA LYS A 133 9.71 21.13 -9.22
C LYS A 133 9.27 20.98 -10.66
N ARG A 134 9.34 19.78 -11.25
CA ARG A 134 8.93 19.48 -12.61
C ARG A 134 7.44 19.76 -12.86
N LEU A 135 6.56 19.45 -11.91
CA LEU A 135 5.13 19.75 -12.00
C LEU A 135 4.87 21.27 -12.09
N ARG A 136 5.55 22.08 -11.27
CA ARG A 136 5.43 23.55 -11.33
C ARG A 136 5.97 24.12 -12.64
N GLU A 137 7.07 23.59 -13.14
CA GLU A 137 7.64 23.97 -14.45
C GLU A 137 6.67 23.68 -15.62
N ARG A 138 5.78 22.70 -15.45
CA ARG A 138 4.69 22.37 -16.40
C ARG A 138 3.39 23.14 -16.14
N GLY A 139 3.39 24.10 -15.23
CA GLY A 139 2.24 24.96 -14.96
C GLY A 139 1.18 24.36 -14.02
N VAL A 140 1.41 23.19 -13.42
CA VAL A 140 0.49 22.59 -12.45
C VAL A 140 0.37 23.47 -11.20
N GLN A 141 -0.86 23.85 -10.84
CA GLN A 141 -1.16 24.63 -9.65
C GLN A 141 -1.45 23.70 -8.46
N LEU A 142 -0.75 23.88 -7.36
CA LEU A 142 -0.91 23.07 -6.15
C LEU A 142 -1.61 23.88 -5.05
N HIS A 143 -2.82 23.49 -4.72
CA HIS A 143 -3.66 24.13 -3.70
C HIS A 143 -3.70 23.26 -2.44
N THR A 144 -2.92 23.60 -1.43
CA THR A 144 -2.87 22.87 -0.16
C THR A 144 -3.85 23.46 0.85
N ARG A 145 -4.22 22.68 1.89
CA ARG A 145 -5.25 23.02 2.89
C ARG A 145 -6.62 23.28 2.25
N GLN A 146 -6.92 22.53 1.20
CA GLN A 146 -8.14 22.62 0.41
C GLN A 146 -8.83 21.26 0.43
N ARG A 147 -9.88 21.15 1.26
CA ARG A 147 -10.63 19.90 1.44
C ARG A 147 -11.85 19.89 0.53
N TRP A 148 -11.94 18.85 -0.30
CA TRP A 148 -13.12 18.58 -1.09
C TRP A 148 -14.28 18.12 -0.20
N LEU A 149 -15.48 18.70 -0.43
CA LEU A 149 -16.72 18.45 0.30
C LEU A 149 -17.81 17.79 -0.56
N GLY A 150 -17.46 17.32 -1.77
CA GLY A 150 -18.43 16.84 -2.75
C GLY A 150 -18.76 17.88 -3.80
N TRP A 151 -19.94 17.78 -4.38
CA TRP A 151 -20.46 18.67 -5.40
C TRP A 151 -21.64 19.49 -4.90
N ASP A 152 -21.85 20.65 -5.48
CA ASP A 152 -23.07 21.41 -5.30
C ASP A 152 -24.22 20.85 -6.18
N GLU A 153 -25.37 21.53 -6.16
CA GLU A 153 -26.56 21.20 -6.94
C GLU A 153 -26.37 21.33 -8.49
N HIS A 154 -25.36 22.11 -8.91
CA HIS A 154 -25.02 22.33 -10.31
C HIS A 154 -23.85 21.45 -10.79
N GLY A 155 -23.29 20.61 -9.93
CA GLY A 155 -22.18 19.71 -10.27
C GLY A 155 -20.78 20.33 -10.13
N ALA A 156 -20.65 21.57 -9.64
CA ALA A 156 -19.34 22.14 -9.34
C ALA A 156 -18.78 21.59 -8.02
N LEU A 157 -17.45 21.47 -7.94
CA LEU A 157 -16.76 20.99 -6.76
C LEU A 157 -16.86 22.00 -5.62
N ARG A 158 -17.18 21.55 -4.43
CA ARG A 158 -17.15 22.33 -3.20
C ARG A 158 -15.84 22.09 -2.48
N ILE A 159 -15.07 23.13 -2.28
CA ILE A 159 -13.74 23.07 -1.67
C ILE A 159 -13.70 23.96 -0.42
N ALA A 160 -13.42 23.37 0.74
CA ALA A 160 -13.21 24.13 1.99
C ALA A 160 -11.72 24.42 2.18
N GLY A 161 -11.40 25.70 2.30
CA GLY A 161 -10.04 26.19 2.53
C GLY A 161 -9.94 27.15 3.72
N PRO A 162 -8.74 27.70 4.01
CA PRO A 162 -8.54 28.62 5.13
C PRO A 162 -9.34 29.91 5.04
N GLN A 163 -9.79 30.28 3.84
CA GLN A 163 -10.58 31.50 3.56
C GLN A 163 -12.09 31.23 3.48
N GLY A 164 -12.51 30.00 3.78
CA GLY A 164 -13.90 29.56 3.68
C GLY A 164 -14.10 28.55 2.54
N GLU A 165 -15.38 28.32 2.20
CA GLU A 165 -15.77 27.42 1.11
C GLU A 165 -15.75 28.15 -0.22
N SER A 166 -15.24 27.49 -1.26
CA SER A 166 -15.21 27.97 -2.64
C SER A 166 -15.85 26.95 -3.58
N ARG A 167 -16.31 27.43 -4.72
CA ARG A 167 -16.85 26.64 -5.82
C ARG A 167 -15.83 26.55 -6.93
N VAL A 168 -15.56 25.35 -7.44
CA VAL A 168 -14.61 25.11 -8.53
C VAL A 168 -15.31 24.39 -9.66
N GLU A 169 -15.25 24.97 -10.85
CA GLU A 169 -15.71 24.38 -12.11
C GLU A 169 -14.52 23.82 -12.85
N ALA A 170 -14.64 22.58 -13.35
CA ALA A 170 -13.63 21.90 -14.13
C ALA A 170 -14.30 21.11 -15.27
N ASP A 171 -13.61 20.97 -16.40
CA ASP A 171 -14.09 20.17 -17.53
C ASP A 171 -14.02 18.67 -17.22
N ALA A 172 -13.06 18.27 -16.41
CA ALA A 172 -12.97 16.90 -15.85
C ALA A 172 -12.37 16.93 -14.44
N THR A 173 -12.70 15.93 -13.64
CA THR A 173 -12.23 15.78 -12.25
C THR A 173 -11.59 14.41 -12.05
N LEU A 174 -10.40 14.38 -11.46
CA LEU A 174 -9.80 13.16 -10.94
C LEU A 174 -9.91 13.11 -9.42
N LEU A 175 -10.49 12.05 -8.90
CA LEU A 175 -10.47 11.72 -7.48
C LEU A 175 -9.29 10.75 -7.21
N ALA A 176 -8.34 11.17 -6.36
CA ALA A 176 -7.15 10.43 -5.97
C ALA A 176 -6.96 10.48 -4.44
N LEU A 177 -8.07 10.19 -3.72
CA LEU A 177 -8.27 10.50 -2.31
C LEU A 177 -7.67 9.47 -1.35
N GLY A 178 -7.05 8.39 -1.88
CA GLY A 178 -6.48 7.31 -1.09
C GLY A 178 -7.54 6.46 -0.40
N GLY A 179 -7.11 5.56 0.48
CA GLY A 179 -8.00 4.71 1.29
C GLY A 179 -8.43 5.38 2.60
N GLY A 180 -8.39 4.62 3.71
CA GLY A 180 -8.77 5.08 5.05
C GLY A 180 -7.66 4.93 6.10
N SER A 181 -6.47 4.50 5.70
CA SER A 181 -5.32 4.33 6.60
C SER A 181 -4.53 5.64 6.75
N TRP A 182 -4.10 5.97 7.99
CA TRP A 182 -3.37 7.20 8.29
C TRP A 182 -4.19 8.48 8.08
N ALA A 183 -5.37 8.58 8.68
CA ALA A 183 -6.25 9.74 8.62
C ALA A 183 -5.54 11.07 8.91
N ARG A 184 -4.59 11.08 9.87
CA ARG A 184 -3.74 12.24 10.19
C ARG A 184 -2.83 12.72 9.04
N LEU A 185 -2.65 11.91 8.00
CA LEU A 185 -1.88 12.26 6.80
C LEU A 185 -2.76 12.55 5.58
N GLY A 186 -4.09 12.58 5.75
CA GLY A 186 -5.06 12.94 4.73
C GLY A 186 -5.77 11.76 4.05
N SER A 187 -5.43 10.51 4.41
CA SER A 187 -6.12 9.30 3.92
C SER A 187 -7.12 8.84 4.98
N ASP A 188 -8.29 9.49 5.04
CA ASP A 188 -9.27 9.36 6.11
C ASP A 188 -10.58 8.65 5.70
N GLY A 189 -10.73 8.26 4.41
CA GLY A 189 -11.93 7.62 3.90
C GLY A 189 -13.19 8.51 3.87
N ALA A 190 -13.07 9.82 4.17
CA ALA A 190 -14.20 10.74 4.24
C ALA A 190 -14.93 10.94 2.89
N TRP A 191 -14.33 10.52 1.80
CA TRP A 191 -14.91 10.53 0.46
C TRP A 191 -15.99 9.45 0.24
N VAL A 192 -15.98 8.38 1.03
CA VAL A 192 -16.91 7.24 0.87
C VAL A 192 -18.37 7.67 0.85
N PRO A 193 -18.89 8.38 1.87
CA PRO A 193 -20.29 8.81 1.85
C PRO A 193 -20.60 9.78 0.72
N LEU A 194 -19.64 10.57 0.24
CA LEU A 194 -19.85 11.52 -0.84
C LEU A 194 -20.13 10.80 -2.17
N LEU A 195 -19.45 9.69 -2.44
CA LEU A 195 -19.70 8.86 -3.62
C LEU A 195 -20.94 7.98 -3.47
N GLN A 196 -21.16 7.41 -2.28
CA GLN A 196 -22.37 6.63 -2.01
C GLN A 196 -23.65 7.45 -2.19
N ASN A 197 -23.64 8.73 -1.79
CA ASN A 197 -24.77 9.66 -2.01
C ASN A 197 -25.01 9.97 -3.50
N ARG A 198 -24.05 9.66 -4.38
CA ARG A 198 -24.18 9.72 -5.85
C ARG A 198 -24.53 8.37 -6.47
N GLY A 199 -24.84 7.36 -5.66
CA GLY A 199 -25.23 6.02 -6.11
C GLY A 199 -24.06 5.15 -6.57
N ILE A 200 -22.81 5.51 -6.26
CA ILE A 200 -21.63 4.70 -6.54
C ILE A 200 -21.48 3.64 -5.44
N ALA A 201 -21.39 2.39 -5.83
CA ALA A 201 -21.09 1.31 -4.90
C ALA A 201 -19.65 1.44 -4.38
N ILE A 202 -19.47 1.20 -3.09
CA ILE A 202 -18.15 1.24 -2.45
C ILE A 202 -17.96 -0.06 -1.66
N ALA A 203 -16.93 -0.83 -1.99
CA ALA A 203 -16.47 -1.94 -1.16
C ALA A 203 -15.97 -1.39 0.19
N PRO A 204 -16.41 -1.95 1.34
CA PRO A 204 -16.04 -1.44 2.66
C PRO A 204 -14.52 -1.36 2.83
N LEU A 205 -14.04 -0.20 3.30
CA LEU A 205 -12.61 -0.03 3.59
C LEU A 205 -12.21 -0.92 4.77
N GLN A 206 -11.13 -1.67 4.61
CA GLN A 206 -10.61 -2.61 5.59
C GLN A 206 -9.10 -2.44 5.77
N PRO A 207 -8.55 -2.79 6.96
CA PRO A 207 -7.11 -2.77 7.18
C PRO A 207 -6.39 -3.76 6.24
N ALA A 208 -5.34 -3.28 5.56
CA ALA A 208 -4.42 -4.09 4.79
C ALA A 208 -2.98 -3.79 5.21
N ASN A 209 -2.08 -4.77 5.13
CA ASN A 209 -0.73 -4.66 5.66
C ASN A 209 -0.75 -4.20 7.14
N CYS A 210 -1.52 -4.90 7.97
CA CYS A 210 -1.78 -4.55 9.35
C CYS A 210 -1.33 -5.65 10.32
N GLY A 211 -1.22 -5.31 11.59
CA GLY A 211 -1.09 -6.25 12.68
C GLY A 211 -2.43 -6.93 13.02
N PHE A 212 -2.37 -7.97 13.85
CA PHE A 212 -3.55 -8.70 14.32
C PHE A 212 -3.50 -8.90 15.82
N GLU A 213 -4.67 -8.89 16.44
CA GLU A 213 -4.83 -9.13 17.87
C GLU A 213 -5.15 -10.59 18.16
N VAL A 214 -4.67 -11.04 19.31
CA VAL A 214 -5.08 -12.31 19.94
C VAL A 214 -6.14 -12.04 21.01
N ALA A 215 -6.79 -13.10 21.51
CA ALA A 215 -7.77 -12.97 22.60
C ALA A 215 -7.15 -12.38 23.89
N GLY A 216 -5.84 -12.56 24.08
CA GLY A 216 -5.05 -11.99 25.18
C GLY A 216 -3.76 -12.77 25.39
N TRP A 217 -2.68 -12.06 25.71
CA TRP A 217 -1.45 -12.63 26.24
C TRP A 217 -1.47 -12.62 27.77
N SER A 218 -0.73 -13.52 28.41
CA SER A 218 -0.47 -13.40 29.84
C SER A 218 0.23 -12.08 30.17
N GLU A 219 0.08 -11.60 31.40
CA GLU A 219 0.76 -10.41 31.89
C GLU A 219 2.28 -10.52 31.69
N HIS A 220 2.84 -11.68 32.00
CA HIS A 220 4.27 -11.97 31.83
C HIS A 220 4.73 -11.78 30.36
N LEU A 221 3.96 -12.26 29.38
CA LEU A 221 4.34 -12.13 27.98
C LEU A 221 4.23 -10.67 27.53
N ARG A 222 3.16 -9.98 27.93
CA ARG A 222 2.96 -8.55 27.64
C ARG A 222 4.06 -7.66 28.18
N GLU A 223 4.37 -7.80 29.48
CA GLU A 223 5.31 -6.91 30.16
C GLU A 223 6.75 -7.12 29.73
N LYS A 224 7.16 -8.37 29.51
CA LYS A 224 8.56 -8.69 29.21
C LYS A 224 8.90 -8.71 27.75
N PHE A 225 7.93 -8.99 26.88
CA PHE A 225 8.22 -9.29 25.48
C PHE A 225 7.45 -8.45 24.46
N ALA A 226 6.53 -7.56 24.86
CA ALA A 226 5.95 -6.59 23.94
C ALA A 226 7.05 -5.73 23.31
N GLY A 227 7.04 -5.63 21.98
CA GLY A 227 8.09 -4.99 21.18
C GLY A 227 9.25 -5.93 20.80
N ALA A 228 9.29 -7.15 21.29
CA ALA A 228 10.37 -8.09 20.96
C ALA A 228 10.21 -8.70 19.57
N PRO A 229 11.26 -8.67 18.71
CA PRO A 229 11.22 -9.29 17.40
C PRO A 229 11.42 -10.81 17.46
N LEU A 230 10.60 -11.54 16.70
CA LEU A 230 10.81 -12.97 16.41
C LEU A 230 11.49 -13.06 15.02
N LYS A 231 12.80 -13.25 15.02
CA LYS A 231 13.60 -13.37 13.80
C LYS A 231 13.76 -14.82 13.38
N THR A 232 13.94 -15.04 12.07
CA THR A 232 14.15 -16.39 11.50
C THR A 232 13.09 -17.37 11.98
N VAL A 233 11.84 -17.07 11.59
CA VAL A 233 10.66 -17.89 11.80
C VAL A 233 9.91 -18.07 10.50
N SER A 234 8.90 -18.93 10.46
CA SER A 234 7.93 -18.91 9.38
C SER A 234 6.50 -18.96 9.91
N LEU A 235 5.59 -18.36 9.13
CA LEU A 235 4.14 -18.36 9.38
C LEU A 235 3.41 -18.93 8.17
N ALA A 236 2.33 -19.68 8.43
CA ALA A 236 1.41 -20.17 7.40
C ALA A 236 -0.02 -20.19 7.95
N LEU A 237 -1.01 -19.99 7.08
CA LEU A 237 -2.36 -20.49 7.38
C LEU A 237 -2.39 -22.01 7.14
N PRO A 238 -3.31 -22.74 7.81
CA PRO A 238 -3.46 -24.17 7.61
C PRO A 238 -3.70 -24.51 6.12
N GLY A 239 -2.88 -25.39 5.57
CA GLY A 239 -2.96 -25.81 4.16
C GLY A 239 -2.19 -24.91 3.17
N GLU A 240 -1.65 -23.78 3.61
CA GLU A 240 -0.84 -22.88 2.78
C GLU A 240 0.66 -23.11 2.95
N ALA A 241 1.42 -22.70 1.94
CA ALA A 241 2.88 -22.75 1.99
C ALA A 241 3.44 -21.75 3.04
N PRO A 242 4.37 -22.19 3.91
CA PRO A 242 4.95 -21.33 4.93
C PRO A 242 5.83 -20.24 4.32
N ARG A 243 5.71 -19.02 4.85
CA ARG A 243 6.55 -17.88 4.50
C ARG A 243 7.57 -17.64 5.60
N LYS A 244 8.85 -17.59 5.25
CA LYS A 244 9.95 -17.25 6.17
C LYS A 244 10.06 -15.74 6.33
N GLY A 245 10.43 -15.28 7.54
CA GLY A 245 10.65 -13.87 7.82
C GLY A 245 10.81 -13.58 9.30
N GLU A 246 10.39 -12.39 9.67
CA GLU A 246 10.35 -11.92 11.05
C GLU A 246 9.08 -11.11 11.32
N PHE A 247 8.67 -11.11 12.58
CA PHE A 247 7.57 -10.29 13.07
C PHE A 247 7.85 -9.82 14.51
N VAL A 248 7.02 -8.92 15.01
CA VAL A 248 7.13 -8.37 16.36
C VAL A 248 5.95 -8.84 17.20
N LEU A 249 6.20 -9.28 18.41
CA LEU A 249 5.17 -9.49 19.43
C LEU A 249 4.74 -8.12 19.97
N THR A 250 3.46 -7.81 19.91
CA THR A 250 2.90 -6.59 20.52
C THR A 250 2.23 -6.90 21.86
N ALA A 251 1.85 -5.87 22.59
CA ALA A 251 1.08 -6.04 23.83
C ALA A 251 -0.29 -6.73 23.62
N THR A 252 -0.82 -6.69 22.42
CA THR A 252 -2.16 -7.22 22.08
C THR A 252 -2.14 -8.34 21.04
N GLY A 253 -1.00 -8.60 20.38
CA GLY A 253 -0.95 -9.57 19.29
C GLY A 253 0.39 -9.64 18.56
N ILE A 254 0.35 -9.61 17.24
CA ILE A 254 1.52 -9.71 16.37
C ILE A 254 1.46 -8.70 15.22
N GLU A 255 2.62 -8.18 14.79
CA GLU A 255 2.75 -7.27 13.65
C GLU A 255 4.12 -7.42 12.96
N GLY A 256 4.34 -6.70 11.87
CA GLY A 256 5.62 -6.69 11.15
C GLY A 256 5.53 -7.36 9.77
N SER A 257 6.64 -7.31 9.04
CA SER A 257 6.67 -7.61 7.60
C SER A 257 6.11 -8.99 7.21
N LEU A 258 6.38 -10.02 8.02
CA LEU A 258 5.86 -11.37 7.78
C LEU A 258 4.34 -11.44 7.98
N VAL A 259 3.82 -10.75 9.02
CA VAL A 259 2.37 -10.66 9.30
C VAL A 259 1.68 -9.86 8.21
N TYR A 260 2.27 -8.74 7.78
CA TYR A 260 1.72 -7.90 6.71
C TYR A 260 1.61 -8.66 5.38
N ALA A 261 2.59 -9.51 5.07
CA ALA A 261 2.56 -10.34 3.86
C ALA A 261 1.43 -11.40 3.85
N LEU A 262 0.86 -11.70 5.01
CA LEU A 262 -0.26 -12.62 5.20
C LEU A 262 -1.56 -11.89 5.59
N SER A 263 -1.57 -10.56 5.56
CA SER A 263 -2.65 -9.74 6.10
C SER A 263 -4.00 -10.02 5.43
N ALA A 264 -4.03 -10.07 4.09
CA ALA A 264 -5.27 -10.33 3.35
C ALA A 264 -5.91 -11.69 3.70
N PRO A 265 -5.22 -12.84 3.57
CA PRO A 265 -5.83 -14.13 3.89
C PRO A 265 -6.19 -14.28 5.38
N ILE A 266 -5.41 -13.72 6.31
CA ILE A 266 -5.75 -13.72 7.74
C ILE A 266 -7.04 -12.92 7.99
N ARG A 267 -7.12 -11.67 7.50
CA ARG A 267 -8.29 -10.81 7.63
C ARG A 267 -9.53 -11.46 7.02
N ASN A 268 -9.42 -11.99 5.81
CA ASN A 268 -10.55 -12.63 5.12
C ASN A 268 -11.05 -13.88 5.88
N THR A 269 -10.14 -14.66 6.48
CA THR A 269 -10.49 -15.77 7.36
C THR A 269 -11.22 -15.30 8.62
N ILE A 270 -10.73 -14.23 9.27
CA ILE A 270 -11.40 -13.64 10.44
C ILE A 270 -12.80 -13.12 10.06
N ASN A 271 -12.95 -12.44 8.93
CA ASN A 271 -14.23 -11.93 8.48
C ASN A 271 -15.25 -13.04 8.24
N ARG A 272 -14.81 -14.20 7.73
CA ARG A 272 -15.65 -15.36 7.44
C ARG A 272 -15.98 -16.18 8.69
N ASP A 273 -14.96 -16.47 9.51
CA ASP A 273 -15.01 -17.50 10.56
C ASP A 273 -14.94 -16.91 11.98
N GLY A 274 -14.76 -15.59 12.12
CA GLY A 274 -14.60 -14.90 13.40
C GLY A 274 -13.20 -15.05 14.03
N VAL A 275 -12.36 -15.96 13.54
CA VAL A 275 -11.01 -16.22 14.02
C VAL A 275 -10.14 -16.82 12.91
N ALA A 276 -8.88 -16.42 12.85
CA ALA A 276 -7.88 -17.09 12.02
C ALA A 276 -6.82 -17.75 12.92
N THR A 277 -6.41 -18.96 12.58
CA THR A 277 -5.27 -19.62 13.24
C THR A 277 -4.10 -19.62 12.28
N VAL A 278 -2.98 -19.03 12.66
CA VAL A 278 -1.72 -19.15 11.94
C VAL A 278 -0.78 -20.12 12.65
N LEU A 279 -0.01 -20.88 11.87
CA LEU A 279 0.96 -21.85 12.39
C LEU A 279 2.34 -21.22 12.32
N LEU A 280 2.96 -21.05 13.50
CA LEU A 280 4.29 -20.50 13.67
C LEU A 280 5.32 -21.64 13.77
N ASP A 281 6.29 -21.64 12.87
CA ASP A 281 7.50 -22.46 12.99
C ASP A 281 8.63 -21.62 13.59
N LEU A 282 9.01 -21.94 14.82
CA LEU A 282 10.05 -21.23 15.58
C LEU A 282 11.47 -21.52 15.06
N LEU A 283 11.67 -22.64 14.35
CA LEU A 283 12.97 -23.11 13.85
C LEU A 283 12.86 -23.64 12.39
N PRO A 284 12.56 -22.79 11.42
CA PRO A 284 12.25 -23.21 10.05
C PRO A 284 13.42 -23.90 9.33
N ASP A 285 14.64 -23.70 9.79
CA ASP A 285 15.84 -24.31 9.21
C ASP A 285 16.18 -25.69 9.80
N ARG A 286 15.34 -26.20 10.72
CA ARG A 286 15.47 -27.54 11.31
C ARG A 286 14.26 -28.40 10.99
N THR A 287 14.53 -29.68 10.68
CA THR A 287 13.45 -30.66 10.49
C THR A 287 12.83 -31.09 11.83
N LEU A 288 11.60 -31.58 11.77
CA LEU A 288 10.92 -32.14 12.95
C LEU A 288 11.77 -33.22 13.63
N THR A 289 12.37 -34.12 12.83
CA THR A 289 13.23 -35.22 13.33
C THR A 289 14.48 -34.69 14.06
N GLN A 290 15.13 -33.65 13.52
CA GLN A 290 16.30 -33.03 14.16
C GLN A 290 15.93 -32.40 15.49
N ILE A 291 14.78 -31.73 15.59
CA ILE A 291 14.27 -31.12 16.84
C ILE A 291 13.92 -32.20 17.85
N ALA A 292 13.15 -33.22 17.45
CA ALA A 292 12.76 -34.34 18.35
C ALA A 292 13.99 -35.09 18.90
N SER A 293 14.98 -35.39 18.05
CA SER A 293 16.24 -36.03 18.45
C SER A 293 17.05 -35.17 19.43
N ALA A 294 17.06 -33.84 19.24
CA ALA A 294 17.72 -32.92 20.15
C ALA A 294 17.02 -32.86 21.53
N LEU A 295 15.69 -32.86 21.53
CA LEU A 295 14.88 -32.83 22.76
C LEU A 295 14.91 -34.16 23.53
N ALA A 296 15.09 -35.30 22.85
CA ALA A 296 15.19 -36.62 23.48
C ALA A 296 16.50 -36.83 24.22
N ARG A 297 17.51 -35.96 24.06
CA ARG A 297 18.77 -36.05 24.82
C ARG A 297 18.51 -35.87 26.33
N PRO A 298 19.19 -36.63 27.20
CA PRO A 298 18.98 -36.55 28.64
C PRO A 298 19.16 -35.10 29.13
N ARG A 299 18.15 -34.60 29.84
CA ARG A 299 18.15 -33.26 30.42
C ARG A 299 18.96 -33.20 31.73
N GLY A 300 19.02 -34.30 32.46
CA GLY A 300 19.57 -34.36 33.83
C GLY A 300 18.78 -33.43 34.78
N SER A 301 19.47 -32.77 35.66
CA SER A 301 18.89 -31.81 36.62
C SER A 301 18.59 -30.43 36.04
N GLN A 302 18.80 -30.20 34.73
CA GLN A 302 18.60 -28.88 34.12
C GLN A 302 17.12 -28.55 33.96
N SER A 303 16.79 -27.26 34.08
CA SER A 303 15.45 -26.77 33.72
C SER A 303 15.18 -26.97 32.24
N MET A 304 13.89 -27.06 31.83
CA MET A 304 13.50 -27.15 30.41
C MET A 304 14.01 -25.95 29.60
N ALA A 305 13.98 -24.75 30.16
CA ALA A 305 14.51 -23.55 29.50
C ALA A 305 16.00 -23.68 29.18
N LYS A 306 16.82 -24.17 30.12
CA LYS A 306 18.24 -24.43 29.86
C LYS A 306 18.45 -25.54 28.81
N HIS A 307 17.59 -26.57 28.83
CA HIS A 307 17.64 -27.66 27.87
C HIS A 307 17.33 -27.16 26.44
N LEU A 308 16.24 -26.38 26.26
CA LEU A 308 15.86 -25.76 24.99
C LEU A 308 16.96 -24.84 24.43
N HIS A 309 17.52 -23.99 25.32
CA HIS A 309 18.63 -23.12 24.91
C HIS A 309 19.87 -23.94 24.46
N ARG A 310 20.27 -24.94 25.25
CA ARG A 310 21.46 -25.75 24.96
C ARG A 310 21.32 -26.56 23.67
N GLN A 311 20.17 -27.22 23.45
CA GLN A 311 19.97 -28.15 22.36
C GLN A 311 19.54 -27.44 21.06
N LEU A 312 18.75 -26.41 21.16
CA LEU A 312 18.05 -25.78 20.01
C LEU A 312 18.38 -24.30 19.81
N LYS A 313 19.10 -23.68 20.78
CA LYS A 313 19.27 -22.21 20.82
C LYS A 313 17.92 -21.47 20.85
N LEU A 314 16.93 -22.09 21.48
CA LEU A 314 15.59 -21.55 21.62
C LEU A 314 15.46 -20.93 23.01
N ASP A 315 15.37 -19.61 23.06
CA ASP A 315 15.30 -18.78 24.26
C ASP A 315 14.51 -17.50 24.03
N GLY A 316 14.55 -16.58 25.00
CA GLY A 316 13.92 -15.27 24.89
C GLY A 316 12.43 -15.33 24.53
N VAL A 317 12.00 -14.47 23.63
CA VAL A 317 10.60 -14.37 23.20
C VAL A 317 10.09 -15.65 22.54
N LYS A 318 10.95 -16.40 21.81
CA LYS A 318 10.56 -17.68 21.19
C LYS A 318 10.19 -18.73 22.24
N ALA A 319 11.01 -18.85 23.28
CA ALA A 319 10.74 -19.79 24.38
C ALA A 319 9.54 -19.35 25.22
N ALA A 320 9.38 -18.05 25.45
CA ALA A 320 8.23 -17.51 26.16
C ALA A 320 6.92 -17.77 25.41
N LEU A 321 6.89 -17.52 24.11
CA LEU A 321 5.71 -17.75 23.26
C LEU A 321 5.36 -19.25 23.16
N LEU A 322 6.39 -20.12 23.04
CA LEU A 322 6.19 -21.57 23.10
C LEU A 322 5.54 -21.98 24.44
N ARG A 323 6.01 -21.41 25.55
CA ARG A 323 5.45 -21.70 26.90
C ARG A 323 4.01 -21.17 27.05
N GLU A 324 3.73 -20.01 26.50
CA GLU A 324 2.41 -19.36 26.51
C GLU A 324 1.33 -20.21 25.82
N LEU A 325 1.69 -20.78 24.68
CA LEU A 325 0.75 -21.42 23.76
C LEU A 325 0.74 -22.94 23.82
N THR A 326 1.51 -23.54 24.77
CA THR A 326 1.54 -24.98 24.95
C THR A 326 1.23 -25.37 26.41
N ASP A 327 0.56 -26.51 26.57
CA ASP A 327 0.27 -27.06 27.88
C ASP A 327 1.48 -27.80 28.51
N THR A 328 1.36 -28.16 29.79
CA THR A 328 2.41 -28.84 30.55
C THR A 328 2.70 -30.24 30.02
N THR A 329 1.70 -30.94 29.48
CA THR A 329 1.86 -32.32 28.97
C THR A 329 2.67 -32.31 27.68
N THR A 330 2.41 -31.34 26.78
CA THR A 330 3.21 -31.11 25.56
C THR A 330 4.68 -30.83 25.91
N PHE A 331 4.95 -30.02 26.94
CA PHE A 331 6.32 -29.73 27.39
C PHE A 331 7.08 -30.96 27.93
N GLN A 332 6.39 -31.99 28.41
CA GLN A 332 7.00 -33.20 28.96
C GLN A 332 7.28 -34.26 27.88
N ALA A 333 6.65 -34.17 26.72
CA ALA A 333 6.77 -35.15 25.63
C ALA A 333 7.65 -34.60 24.49
N PRO A 334 8.90 -35.12 24.28
CA PRO A 334 9.82 -34.58 23.28
C PRO A 334 9.25 -34.50 21.87
N GLN A 335 8.47 -35.51 21.45
CA GLN A 335 7.83 -35.52 20.11
C GLN A 335 6.74 -34.46 19.99
N ALA A 336 5.88 -34.34 21.03
CA ALA A 336 4.81 -33.33 21.06
C ALA A 336 5.40 -31.89 21.08
N LEU A 337 6.46 -31.69 21.88
CA LEU A 337 7.15 -30.40 21.96
C LEU A 337 7.84 -30.07 20.64
N ALA A 338 8.44 -31.04 19.94
CA ALA A 338 9.02 -30.82 18.62
C ALA A 338 7.96 -30.42 17.60
N ALA A 339 6.79 -31.08 17.64
CA ALA A 339 5.65 -30.71 16.76
C ALA A 339 5.15 -29.29 17.07
N ALA A 340 5.04 -28.92 18.35
CA ALA A 340 4.66 -27.56 18.76
C ALA A 340 5.68 -26.51 18.30
N ILE A 341 6.98 -26.78 18.36
CA ILE A 341 8.02 -25.88 17.84
C ILE A 341 7.88 -25.65 16.33
N LYS A 342 7.42 -26.68 15.59
CA LYS A 342 7.26 -26.62 14.11
C LYS A 342 5.93 -26.04 13.67
N ALA A 343 4.89 -26.08 14.50
CA ALA A 343 3.55 -25.64 14.12
C ALA A 343 2.81 -25.12 15.37
N LEU A 344 3.35 -24.06 15.98
CA LEU A 344 2.75 -23.41 17.15
C LEU A 344 1.53 -22.60 16.71
N PRO A 345 0.30 -22.93 17.15
CA PRO A 345 -0.90 -22.23 16.71
C PRO A 345 -1.04 -20.88 17.43
N ILE A 346 -1.20 -19.81 16.67
CA ILE A 346 -1.56 -18.48 17.16
C ILE A 346 -2.97 -18.16 16.65
N ARG A 347 -3.92 -17.93 17.57
CA ARG A 347 -5.30 -17.59 17.25
C ARG A 347 -5.45 -16.06 17.19
N LEU A 348 -5.77 -15.54 16.00
CA LEU A 348 -5.95 -14.14 15.72
C LEU A 348 -7.44 -13.83 15.64
N VAL A 349 -7.92 -12.85 16.40
CA VAL A 349 -9.35 -12.58 16.58
C VAL A 349 -9.85 -11.34 15.82
N ARG A 350 -8.95 -10.40 15.51
CA ARG A 350 -9.29 -9.22 14.70
C ARG A 350 -8.03 -8.54 14.15
N PRO A 351 -8.14 -7.84 13.03
CA PRO A 351 -7.09 -6.95 12.57
C PRO A 351 -6.96 -5.73 13.50
N ARG A 352 -5.79 -5.09 13.50
CA ARG A 352 -5.61 -3.76 14.10
C ARG A 352 -6.46 -2.73 13.35
N PRO A 353 -6.87 -1.63 14.01
CA PRO A 353 -7.69 -0.59 13.39
C PRO A 353 -7.15 -0.06 12.06
N LEU A 354 -8.06 0.39 11.17
CA LEU A 354 -7.71 0.86 9.83
C LEU A 354 -6.71 2.02 9.84
N ASP A 355 -6.81 2.93 10.79
CA ASP A 355 -5.92 4.09 10.94
C ASP A 355 -4.50 3.74 11.43
N GLU A 356 -4.29 2.53 11.93
CA GLU A 356 -2.97 1.97 12.26
C GLU A 356 -2.37 1.11 11.13
N ALA A 357 -3.17 0.75 10.12
CA ALA A 357 -2.74 -0.07 9.00
C ALA A 357 -1.83 0.72 8.03
N ILE A 358 -0.93 0.03 7.34
CA ILE A 358 -0.08 0.64 6.32
C ILE A 358 -0.90 1.07 5.11
N SER A 359 -1.91 0.27 4.74
CA SER A 359 -2.78 0.50 3.58
C SER A 359 -4.21 0.03 3.85
N SER A 360 -5.08 0.33 2.90
CA SER A 360 -6.48 -0.08 2.91
C SER A 360 -6.75 -1.11 1.81
N ALA A 361 -7.68 -2.02 2.06
CA ALA A 361 -8.39 -2.79 1.05
C ALA A 361 -9.81 -2.23 0.94
N GLY A 362 -10.54 -2.58 -0.12
CA GLY A 362 -11.83 -1.97 -0.44
C GLY A 362 -11.67 -0.64 -1.17
N GLY A 363 -12.77 0.01 -1.49
CA GLY A 363 -12.78 1.26 -2.25
C GLY A 363 -13.80 1.23 -3.39
N VAL A 364 -13.57 2.03 -4.44
CA VAL A 364 -14.41 2.05 -5.65
C VAL A 364 -14.14 0.79 -6.46
N PRO A 365 -15.12 -0.12 -6.64
CA PRO A 365 -14.95 -1.31 -7.47
C PRO A 365 -14.69 -0.95 -8.94
N PHE A 366 -13.87 -1.76 -9.64
CA PHE A 366 -13.61 -1.57 -11.06
C PHE A 366 -14.87 -1.68 -11.92
N GLU A 367 -15.88 -2.39 -11.44
CA GLU A 367 -17.20 -2.53 -12.07
C GLU A 367 -17.98 -1.20 -12.16
N GLU A 368 -17.71 -0.24 -11.26
CA GLU A 368 -18.24 1.14 -11.31
C GLU A 368 -17.52 2.04 -12.31
N LEU A 369 -16.39 1.57 -12.87
CA LEU A 369 -15.54 2.33 -13.78
C LEU A 369 -15.62 1.77 -15.21
N ASP A 370 -15.35 2.61 -16.18
CA ASP A 370 -15.04 2.19 -17.53
C ASP A 370 -13.54 1.85 -17.69
N GLU A 371 -13.13 1.54 -18.91
CA GLU A 371 -11.73 1.18 -19.23
C GLU A 371 -10.73 2.34 -19.04
N ASP A 372 -11.24 3.58 -18.98
CA ASP A 372 -10.49 4.81 -18.77
C ASP A 372 -10.43 5.24 -17.30
N LEU A 373 -10.95 4.42 -16.37
CA LEU A 373 -11.13 4.70 -14.95
C LEU A 373 -12.10 5.87 -14.67
N MET A 374 -13.01 6.17 -15.59
CA MET A 374 -14.10 7.13 -15.42
C MET A 374 -15.29 6.44 -14.74
N LEU A 375 -15.91 7.10 -13.77
CA LEU A 375 -17.13 6.62 -13.13
C LEU A 375 -18.28 6.56 -14.15
N ARG A 376 -18.84 5.36 -14.39
CA ARG A 376 -19.93 5.16 -15.36
C ARG A 376 -21.15 6.01 -15.08
N ARG A 377 -21.43 6.31 -13.82
CA ARG A 377 -22.58 7.13 -13.36
C ARG A 377 -22.28 8.62 -13.28
N LEU A 378 -21.01 9.04 -13.38
CA LEU A 378 -20.59 10.43 -13.27
C LEU A 378 -19.61 10.75 -14.41
N PRO A 379 -20.10 10.98 -15.63
CA PRO A 379 -19.24 11.31 -16.78
C PRO A 379 -18.35 12.53 -16.49
N GLY A 380 -17.07 12.43 -16.86
CA GLY A 380 -16.06 13.43 -16.57
C GLY A 380 -15.42 13.33 -15.19
N VAL A 381 -15.83 12.36 -14.34
CA VAL A 381 -15.22 12.08 -13.04
C VAL A 381 -14.47 10.76 -13.10
N PHE A 382 -13.18 10.79 -12.78
CA PHE A 382 -12.25 9.67 -12.82
C PHE A 382 -11.76 9.33 -11.42
N CYS A 383 -11.35 8.07 -11.20
CA CYS A 383 -10.79 7.62 -9.92
C CYS A 383 -9.44 6.91 -10.13
N ALA A 384 -8.48 7.13 -9.21
CA ALA A 384 -7.18 6.47 -9.29
C ALA A 384 -6.54 6.26 -7.90
N GLY A 385 -5.60 5.32 -7.84
CA GLY A 385 -4.82 5.04 -6.64
C GLY A 385 -5.50 4.13 -5.64
N GLU A 386 -5.13 4.26 -4.37
CA GLU A 386 -5.59 3.41 -3.28
C GLU A 386 -7.09 3.59 -2.94
N MET A 387 -7.78 4.55 -3.53
CA MET A 387 -9.24 4.67 -3.40
C MET A 387 -10.01 3.65 -4.25
N LEU A 388 -9.38 3.00 -5.20
CA LEU A 388 -9.93 1.89 -5.98
C LEU A 388 -9.93 0.61 -5.14
N ASP A 389 -10.86 -0.30 -5.42
CA ASP A 389 -10.99 -1.57 -4.70
C ASP A 389 -9.91 -2.58 -5.12
N TRP A 390 -8.73 -2.44 -4.52
CA TRP A 390 -7.61 -3.37 -4.65
C TRP A 390 -6.71 -3.30 -3.43
N GLU A 391 -5.89 -4.33 -3.23
CA GLU A 391 -4.84 -4.35 -2.22
C GLU A 391 -3.60 -5.07 -2.74
N ALA A 392 -2.46 -4.82 -2.10
CA ALA A 392 -1.21 -5.52 -2.38
C ALA A 392 -0.36 -5.60 -1.11
N PRO A 393 0.56 -6.57 -0.98
CA PRO A 393 1.50 -6.62 0.14
C PRO A 393 2.47 -5.43 0.10
N THR A 394 3.20 -5.22 1.20
CA THR A 394 4.34 -4.30 1.21
C THR A 394 5.45 -4.81 0.29
N GLY A 395 6.17 -3.91 -0.37
CA GLY A 395 7.24 -4.28 -1.30
C GLY A 395 7.33 -3.41 -2.55
N GLY A 396 6.69 -2.23 -2.54
CA GLY A 396 6.66 -1.30 -3.67
C GLY A 396 5.46 -1.47 -4.59
N TYR A 397 4.67 -2.53 -4.43
CA TYR A 397 3.48 -2.82 -5.24
C TYR A 397 2.42 -1.72 -5.15
N LEU A 398 2.12 -1.25 -3.92
CA LEU A 398 1.14 -0.18 -3.68
C LEU A 398 1.48 1.11 -4.45
N LEU A 399 2.74 1.53 -4.40
CA LEU A 399 3.18 2.74 -5.11
C LEU A 399 3.12 2.55 -6.62
N THR A 400 3.57 1.39 -7.13
CA THR A 400 3.54 1.10 -8.56
C THR A 400 2.10 1.16 -9.09
N ALA A 401 1.12 0.54 -8.42
CA ALA A 401 -0.28 0.58 -8.84
C ALA A 401 -0.88 2.00 -8.72
N CYS A 402 -0.50 2.77 -7.69
CA CYS A 402 -0.92 4.18 -7.59
C CYS A 402 -0.38 5.01 -8.76
N PHE A 403 0.88 4.84 -9.14
CA PHE A 403 1.45 5.53 -10.30
C PHE A 403 0.80 5.08 -11.61
N ALA A 404 0.64 3.78 -11.81
CA ALA A 404 0.05 3.21 -13.02
C ALA A 404 -1.40 3.66 -13.21
N SER A 405 -2.23 3.58 -12.17
CA SER A 405 -3.63 4.03 -12.24
C SER A 405 -3.77 5.53 -12.40
N GLY A 406 -2.92 6.34 -11.74
CA GLY A 406 -2.91 7.79 -11.92
C GLY A 406 -2.58 8.19 -13.37
N ARG A 407 -1.60 7.51 -13.98
CA ARG A 407 -1.25 7.68 -15.38
C ARG A 407 -2.41 7.28 -16.31
N ALA A 408 -2.96 6.09 -16.12
CA ALA A 408 -4.06 5.58 -16.95
C ALA A 408 -5.30 6.48 -16.88
N ALA A 409 -5.68 6.93 -15.69
CA ALA A 409 -6.80 7.87 -15.53
C ALA A 409 -6.54 9.20 -16.26
N ALA A 410 -5.31 9.73 -16.20
CA ALA A 410 -4.96 10.96 -16.92
C ALA A 410 -5.01 10.78 -18.45
N ASP A 411 -4.53 9.65 -18.97
CA ASP A 411 -4.63 9.31 -20.39
C ASP A 411 -6.11 9.17 -20.81
N GLY A 412 -6.96 8.55 -19.98
CA GLY A 412 -8.41 8.47 -20.15
C GLY A 412 -9.06 9.86 -20.17
N MET A 413 -8.70 10.73 -19.21
CA MET A 413 -9.17 12.11 -19.16
C MET A 413 -8.83 12.87 -20.43
N LEU A 414 -7.62 12.72 -20.98
CA LEU A 414 -7.23 13.37 -22.23
C LEU A 414 -8.07 12.90 -23.43
N ARG A 415 -8.41 11.60 -23.48
CA ARG A 415 -9.31 11.07 -24.52
C ARG A 415 -10.71 11.66 -24.38
N TRP A 416 -11.24 11.64 -23.16
CA TRP A 416 -12.58 12.14 -22.86
C TRP A 416 -12.72 13.65 -23.14
N LEU A 417 -11.76 14.47 -22.73
CA LEU A 417 -11.75 15.91 -22.96
C LEU A 417 -11.78 16.23 -24.45
N ARG A 418 -10.95 15.55 -25.27
CA ARG A 418 -10.91 15.75 -26.71
C ARG A 418 -12.22 15.39 -27.41
N ALA A 419 -12.94 14.38 -26.88
CA ALA A 419 -14.19 13.88 -27.45
C ALA A 419 -15.41 14.71 -27.04
N ASN A 420 -15.42 15.29 -25.82
CA ASN A 420 -16.65 15.82 -25.23
C ASN A 420 -16.60 17.32 -24.93
N VAL A 421 -15.43 17.95 -24.94
CA VAL A 421 -15.28 19.37 -24.62
C VAL A 421 -14.75 20.11 -25.85
N PRO A 422 -15.53 21.01 -26.48
CA PRO A 422 -15.09 21.81 -27.63
C PRO A 422 -13.90 22.70 -27.23
N ALA A 423 -12.83 22.68 -28.02
CA ALA A 423 -11.60 23.44 -27.77
C ALA A 423 -11.79 24.98 -27.77
N ASN A 424 -12.95 25.47 -28.22
CA ASN A 424 -13.25 26.90 -28.39
C ASN A 424 -14.58 27.34 -27.76
N ALA A 425 -15.07 26.66 -26.72
CA ALA A 425 -16.26 27.14 -26.01
C ALA A 425 -15.93 28.47 -25.29
N PRO A 426 -16.59 29.60 -25.58
CA PRO A 426 -16.42 30.84 -24.83
C PRO A 426 -16.93 30.63 -23.41
N ARG A 427 -16.12 30.96 -22.43
CA ARG A 427 -16.46 30.94 -20.99
C ARG A 427 -16.79 32.35 -20.51
#